data_50e80efde2952b303e720bd74d48c8ec
#
_entry.id   50e80efde2952b303e720bd74d48c8ec
#
_cell.length_a   1.000
_cell.length_b   1.000
_cell.length_c   1.000
_cell.angle_alpha   90.00
_cell.angle_beta   90.00
_cell.angle_gamma   90.00
#
_symmetry.space_group_name_H-M   'P 1'
#
loop_
_entity.id
_entity.type
_entity.pdbx_description
1 polymer ?
#
loop_
_entity_poly.entity_id
_entity_poly.type
_entity_poly.pdbx_seq_one_letter_code
_entity_poly.pdbx_strand_id
1 'polypeptide(L)'
;MGFRPFSEVYDAASIIKPGGTSQMSGSKFTRRGVLKTGAAGTVALAAPTIFTSQAWAADYCNEPKGSSITLGFNVPQSGAYADEGADELRAYKLAVEHLNGEGDGGLLNTMTNKALKGNGVLGKKVAFVTGDTQTKSDAARASAKRMIEKDGAIMITGGSSSGVAIAVQSLCHDAGVIFMAGLTHSNDTTGKDKRAYGFRHFFNTDMSGSALGPVLEKQMGKERTAYHLTADYTWGWSQEGSIKATTEALGWKTAKA
;
A
#
# COMPACT_ATOMS: atom_id res chain seq x y z
N MET A 1 16.86 -3.62 -34.81
CA MET A 1 16.29 -4.37 -33.68
C MET A 1 14.99 -3.70 -33.27
N GLY A 2 13.85 -4.28 -33.66
CA GLY A 2 12.54 -3.69 -33.47
C GLY A 2 12.08 -3.89 -32.05
N PHE A 3 11.68 -2.82 -31.39
CA PHE A 3 10.97 -2.87 -30.13
C PHE A 3 9.58 -3.47 -30.37
N ARG A 4 9.22 -4.56 -29.70
CA ARG A 4 7.85 -5.03 -29.64
C ARG A 4 7.07 -4.20 -28.63
N PRO A 5 5.86 -3.76 -28.93
CA PRO A 5 5.07 -2.99 -27.98
C PRO A 5 4.63 -3.86 -26.78
N PHE A 6 4.55 -3.24 -25.63
CA PHE A 6 4.28 -3.82 -24.31
C PHE A 6 2.90 -4.52 -24.17
N SER A 7 2.06 -4.41 -25.19
CA SER A 7 0.69 -4.96 -25.20
C SER A 7 0.57 -6.48 -25.44
N GLU A 8 1.67 -7.16 -25.82
CA GLU A 8 1.61 -8.60 -26.15
C GLU A 8 1.97 -9.55 -24.99
N VAL A 9 2.27 -9.05 -23.79
CA VAL A 9 2.83 -9.88 -22.70
C VAL A 9 1.82 -10.27 -21.63
N TYR A 10 0.62 -9.70 -21.61
CA TYR A 10 -0.37 -10.06 -20.59
C TYR A 10 -1.77 -10.26 -21.21
N ASP A 11 -2.05 -11.46 -21.71
CA ASP A 11 -3.42 -11.93 -21.89
C ASP A 11 -3.93 -12.48 -20.55
N ALA A 12 -4.65 -11.65 -19.82
CA ALA A 12 -5.21 -11.97 -18.50
C ALA A 12 -6.44 -12.89 -18.55
N ALA A 13 -6.82 -13.39 -19.74
CA ALA A 13 -8.05 -14.15 -19.93
C ALA A 13 -7.91 -15.67 -19.72
N SER A 14 -6.71 -16.19 -19.46
CA SER A 14 -6.47 -17.66 -19.45
C SER A 14 -6.41 -18.34 -18.07
N ILE A 15 -6.69 -17.66 -16.96
CA ILE A 15 -6.50 -18.21 -15.59
C ILE A 15 -7.81 -18.42 -14.80
N ILE A 16 -8.98 -18.43 -15.41
CA ILE A 16 -10.20 -18.85 -14.70
C ILE A 16 -10.92 -19.90 -15.52
N LYS A 17 -10.63 -21.17 -15.24
CA LYS A 17 -11.54 -22.27 -15.61
C LYS A 17 -12.59 -22.40 -14.50
N PRO A 18 -13.90 -22.31 -14.78
CA PRO A 18 -14.92 -22.59 -13.80
C PRO A 18 -14.97 -24.10 -13.52
N GLY A 19 -14.75 -24.47 -12.26
CA GLY A 19 -14.96 -25.82 -11.78
C GLY A 19 -16.43 -26.22 -11.88
N GLY A 20 -16.65 -27.48 -12.26
CA GLY A 20 -17.93 -28.05 -12.60
C GLY A 20 -19.03 -27.90 -11.55
N THR A 21 -20.23 -27.62 -12.04
CA THR A 21 -21.47 -27.59 -11.29
C THR A 21 -21.88 -29.02 -10.93
N SER A 22 -21.76 -29.39 -9.65
CA SER A 22 -22.46 -30.55 -9.08
C SER A 22 -23.93 -30.17 -8.88
N GLN A 23 -24.83 -30.80 -9.62
CA GLN A 23 -26.26 -30.69 -9.38
C GLN A 23 -26.61 -31.42 -8.07
N MET A 24 -26.98 -30.66 -7.05
CA MET A 24 -27.65 -31.20 -5.88
C MET A 24 -29.17 -31.17 -6.11
N SER A 25 -29.75 -32.35 -6.12
CA SER A 25 -31.20 -32.66 -6.17
C SER A 25 -31.96 -31.81 -5.13
N GLY A 26 -32.97 -31.07 -5.62
CA GLY A 26 -33.81 -30.24 -4.78
C GLY A 26 -34.80 -31.04 -3.93
N SER A 27 -34.70 -30.91 -2.62
CA SER A 27 -35.82 -31.16 -1.72
C SER A 27 -36.55 -29.84 -1.44
N LYS A 28 -37.84 -29.77 -1.82
CA LYS A 28 -38.68 -28.60 -1.59
C LYS A 28 -39.05 -28.52 -0.11
N PHE A 29 -38.39 -27.65 0.65
CA PHE A 29 -38.84 -27.25 1.98
C PHE A 29 -39.97 -26.24 1.84
N THR A 30 -41.22 -26.64 2.17
CA THR A 30 -42.34 -25.70 2.23
C THR A 30 -42.43 -25.07 3.63
N ARG A 31 -42.80 -23.80 3.68
CA ARG A 31 -42.95 -23.00 4.94
C ARG A 31 -43.91 -23.63 5.95
N ARG A 32 -44.75 -24.57 5.55
CA ARG A 32 -45.69 -25.30 6.41
C ARG A 32 -45.09 -26.51 7.14
N GLY A 33 -43.94 -27.04 6.70
CA GLY A 33 -43.23 -28.16 7.34
C GLY A 33 -42.45 -27.78 8.58
N VAL A 34 -42.05 -26.52 8.69
CA VAL A 34 -41.17 -26.02 9.78
C VAL A 34 -41.98 -25.71 11.06
N LEU A 35 -43.31 -25.56 10.97
CA LEU A 35 -44.14 -25.15 12.12
C LEU A 35 -44.77 -26.33 12.89
N LYS A 36 -44.52 -27.58 12.51
CA LYS A 36 -45.14 -28.75 13.18
C LYS A 36 -44.24 -29.57 14.10
N THR A 37 -42.96 -29.16 14.30
CA THR A 37 -42.01 -29.84 15.20
C THR A 37 -41.46 -28.93 16.28
N GLY A 38 -42.26 -28.01 16.80
CA GLY A 38 -41.88 -27.10 17.88
C GLY A 38 -42.61 -27.42 19.19
N ALA A 39 -42.31 -28.53 19.83
CA ALA A 39 -42.56 -28.70 21.28
C ALA A 39 -41.73 -29.89 21.79
N ALA A 40 -40.60 -29.64 22.35
CA ALA A 40 -39.91 -30.24 23.48
C ALA A 40 -38.36 -30.17 23.29
N GLY A 41 -37.68 -29.52 24.19
CA GLY A 41 -36.25 -29.63 24.38
C GLY A 41 -35.51 -28.33 24.04
N THR A 42 -35.28 -27.54 25.05
CA THR A 42 -34.28 -26.46 25.04
C THR A 42 -32.88 -27.06 24.86
N VAL A 43 -32.46 -27.22 23.62
CA VAL A 43 -31.06 -27.35 23.28
C VAL A 43 -30.64 -25.98 22.75
N ALA A 44 -29.82 -25.28 23.50
CA ALA A 44 -29.11 -24.07 23.00
C ALA A 44 -28.20 -24.50 21.85
N LEU A 45 -28.74 -24.56 20.64
CA LEU A 45 -27.93 -24.59 19.43
C LEU A 45 -27.22 -23.24 19.34
N ALA A 46 -25.92 -23.24 19.66
CA ALA A 46 -25.04 -22.17 19.23
C ALA A 46 -25.20 -22.10 17.69
N ALA A 47 -26.06 -21.19 17.23
CA ALA A 47 -26.15 -20.90 15.80
C ALA A 47 -24.76 -20.49 15.37
N PRO A 48 -24.16 -21.11 14.32
CA PRO A 48 -22.94 -20.57 13.74
C PRO A 48 -23.31 -19.15 13.30
N THR A 49 -22.63 -18.17 13.90
CA THR A 49 -22.70 -16.80 13.44
C THR A 49 -22.23 -16.84 11.98
N ILE A 50 -23.18 -16.82 11.06
CA ILE A 50 -22.87 -16.59 9.65
C ILE A 50 -22.32 -15.17 9.63
N PHE A 51 -21.01 -15.06 9.53
CA PHE A 51 -20.36 -13.80 9.17
C PHE A 51 -20.88 -13.45 7.78
N THR A 52 -21.94 -12.65 7.73
CA THR A 52 -22.37 -12.05 6.48
C THR A 52 -21.26 -11.15 6.01
N SER A 53 -21.02 -11.12 4.71
CA SER A 53 -19.99 -10.33 4.02
C SER A 53 -20.08 -8.81 4.26
N GLN A 54 -21.01 -8.33 5.05
CA GLN A 54 -21.09 -6.97 5.54
C GLN A 54 -20.04 -6.61 6.62
N ALA A 55 -19.34 -7.60 7.20
CA ALA A 55 -18.24 -7.33 8.14
C ALA A 55 -16.95 -6.81 7.48
N TRP A 56 -16.95 -6.62 6.15
CA TRP A 56 -15.78 -6.14 5.39
C TRP A 56 -15.92 -4.71 4.87
N ALA A 57 -17.05 -4.08 5.03
CA ALA A 57 -17.12 -2.63 4.99
C ALA A 57 -16.84 -2.15 6.42
N ALA A 58 -15.57 -2.13 6.83
CA ALA A 58 -15.20 -1.24 7.90
C ALA A 58 -15.65 0.14 7.44
N ASP A 59 -16.64 0.72 8.12
CA ASP A 59 -16.98 2.11 7.91
C ASP A 59 -15.67 2.88 7.95
N TYR A 60 -15.39 3.73 6.95
CA TYR A 60 -14.22 4.57 6.97
C TYR A 60 -14.15 5.23 8.34
N CYS A 61 -13.03 5.04 9.04
CA CYS A 61 -12.87 5.52 10.40
C CYS A 61 -13.14 7.03 10.51
N ASN A 62 -12.77 7.79 9.46
CA ASN A 62 -12.92 9.23 9.40
C ASN A 62 -13.61 9.66 8.11
N GLU A 63 -14.93 9.84 8.16
CA GLU A 63 -15.63 10.51 7.08
C GLU A 63 -15.38 12.02 7.13
N PRO A 64 -14.97 12.66 6.02
CA PRO A 64 -14.77 14.11 6.01
C PRO A 64 -16.12 14.83 6.05
N LYS A 65 -16.58 15.22 7.23
CA LYS A 65 -17.91 15.82 7.48
C LYS A 65 -17.98 17.33 7.21
N GLY A 66 -16.85 18.03 7.26
CA GLY A 66 -16.78 19.48 7.11
C GLY A 66 -16.43 19.95 5.70
N SER A 67 -15.98 21.20 5.61
CA SER A 67 -15.47 21.84 4.39
C SER A 67 -14.01 21.48 4.07
N SER A 68 -13.35 20.69 4.89
CA SER A 68 -11.97 20.23 4.70
C SER A 68 -11.83 18.73 4.89
N ILE A 69 -10.77 18.19 4.33
CA ILE A 69 -10.26 16.85 4.58
C ILE A 69 -8.88 16.96 5.20
N THR A 70 -8.55 16.06 6.13
CA THR A 70 -7.25 16.05 6.80
C THR A 70 -6.41 14.89 6.31
N LEU A 71 -5.17 15.17 5.88
CA LEU A 71 -4.14 14.18 5.54
C LEU A 71 -3.11 14.10 6.66
N GLY A 72 -2.60 12.91 6.95
CA GLY A 72 -1.54 12.70 7.92
C GLY A 72 -0.19 12.45 7.22
N PHE A 73 0.80 13.31 7.47
CA PHE A 73 2.17 13.18 6.94
C PHE A 73 3.07 12.62 8.04
N ASN A 74 3.29 11.31 7.98
CA ASN A 74 4.03 10.56 9.00
C ASN A 74 5.43 10.22 8.49
N VAL A 75 6.32 11.18 8.58
CA VAL A 75 7.68 11.13 8.03
C VAL A 75 8.72 11.20 9.15
N PRO A 76 9.94 10.70 8.94
CA PRO A 76 11.01 10.88 9.91
C PRO A 76 11.47 12.34 9.90
N GLN A 77 11.19 13.07 10.99
CA GLN A 77 11.68 14.43 11.22
C GLN A 77 12.91 14.43 12.14
N SER A 78 13.20 13.27 12.71
CA SER A 78 14.41 12.96 13.47
C SER A 78 14.85 11.52 13.23
N GLY A 79 16.06 11.14 13.68
CA GLY A 79 16.60 9.80 13.50
C GLY A 79 17.35 9.62 12.19
N ALA A 80 17.55 8.37 11.76
CA ALA A 80 18.47 8.03 10.67
C ALA A 80 18.07 8.59 9.29
N TYR A 81 16.80 8.85 9.06
CA TYR A 81 16.26 9.35 7.78
C TYR A 81 15.66 10.76 7.90
N ALA A 82 16.18 11.59 8.82
CA ALA A 82 15.63 12.93 9.05
C ALA A 82 15.73 13.84 7.82
N ASP A 83 16.78 13.75 7.05
CA ASP A 83 16.99 14.57 5.85
C ASP A 83 15.99 14.19 4.75
N GLU A 84 15.82 12.88 4.47
CA GLU A 84 14.82 12.39 3.52
C GLU A 84 13.40 12.75 3.96
N GLY A 85 13.12 12.63 5.27
CA GLY A 85 11.81 12.97 5.82
C GLY A 85 11.51 14.47 5.73
N ALA A 86 12.52 15.34 5.87
CA ALA A 86 12.36 16.77 5.68
C ALA A 86 12.03 17.11 4.22
N ASP A 87 12.67 16.45 3.25
CA ASP A 87 12.40 16.62 1.83
C ASP A 87 11.00 16.09 1.46
N GLU A 88 10.67 14.93 1.94
CA GLU A 88 9.35 14.32 1.76
C GLU A 88 8.24 15.24 2.30
N LEU A 89 8.43 15.80 3.50
CA LEU A 89 7.46 16.71 4.09
C LEU A 89 7.30 18.02 3.31
N ARG A 90 8.40 18.55 2.75
CA ARG A 90 8.33 19.73 1.87
C ARG A 90 7.51 19.45 0.62
N ALA A 91 7.73 18.29 0.00
CA ALA A 91 6.97 17.88 -1.19
C ALA A 91 5.47 17.72 -0.90
N TYR A 92 5.11 17.11 0.24
CA TYR A 92 3.70 16.98 0.64
C TYR A 92 3.02 18.32 0.92
N LYS A 93 3.71 19.26 1.59
CA LYS A 93 3.19 20.61 1.82
C LYS A 93 2.95 21.34 0.51
N LEU A 94 3.91 21.31 -0.41
CA LEU A 94 3.78 21.89 -1.73
C LEU A 94 2.59 21.29 -2.50
N ALA A 95 2.40 19.98 -2.43
CA ALA A 95 1.26 19.32 -3.05
C ALA A 95 -0.08 19.81 -2.47
N VAL A 96 -0.16 20.03 -1.15
CA VAL A 96 -1.36 20.58 -0.50
C VAL A 96 -1.64 22.01 -0.93
N GLU A 97 -0.60 22.86 -1.00
CA GLU A 97 -0.70 24.24 -1.52
C GLU A 97 -1.29 24.24 -2.94
N HIS A 98 -0.73 23.43 -3.83
CA HIS A 98 -1.23 23.31 -5.21
C HIS A 98 -2.68 22.78 -5.27
N LEU A 99 -3.01 21.75 -4.49
CA LEU A 99 -4.38 21.20 -4.43
C LEU A 99 -5.39 22.25 -3.97
N ASN A 100 -5.00 23.13 -3.08
CA ASN A 100 -5.86 24.22 -2.56
C ASN A 100 -5.88 25.48 -3.47
N GLY A 101 -5.09 25.49 -4.55
CA GLY A 101 -4.98 26.64 -5.44
C GLY A 101 -4.14 27.78 -4.88
N GLU A 102 -3.23 27.46 -3.96
CA GLU A 102 -2.27 28.38 -3.39
C GLU A 102 -1.01 28.44 -4.29
N GLY A 103 -0.27 29.53 -4.23
CA GLY A 103 0.91 29.73 -5.08
C GLY A 103 0.54 29.89 -6.57
N ASP A 104 1.42 29.43 -7.45
CA ASP A 104 1.24 29.48 -8.90
C ASP A 104 0.48 28.26 -9.47
N GLY A 105 0.00 27.35 -8.60
CA GLY A 105 -0.67 26.10 -8.96
C GLY A 105 0.25 25.03 -9.53
N GLY A 106 1.54 25.31 -9.69
CA GLY A 106 2.60 24.36 -10.07
C GLY A 106 2.21 23.37 -11.16
N LEU A 107 2.46 22.09 -10.90
CA LEU A 107 2.15 20.99 -11.83
C LEU A 107 0.66 20.85 -12.15
N LEU A 108 -0.26 21.28 -11.27
CA LEU A 108 -1.69 21.19 -11.53
C LEU A 108 -2.12 22.03 -12.74
N ASN A 109 -1.43 23.14 -13.01
CA ASN A 109 -1.69 23.98 -14.18
C ASN A 109 -1.31 23.28 -15.50
N THR A 110 -0.42 22.29 -15.45
CA THR A 110 0.01 21.51 -16.63
C THR A 110 -0.81 20.24 -16.83
N MET A 111 -1.62 19.84 -15.83
CA MET A 111 -2.43 18.64 -15.91
C MET A 111 -3.67 18.85 -16.79
N THR A 112 -3.89 17.93 -17.72
CA THR A 112 -5.10 17.91 -18.55
C THR A 112 -6.34 17.47 -17.79
N ASN A 113 -6.19 16.88 -16.62
CA ASN A 113 -7.30 16.42 -15.79
C ASN A 113 -7.98 17.61 -15.10
N LYS A 114 -9.15 17.96 -15.61
CA LYS A 114 -9.97 19.06 -15.08
C LYS A 114 -10.58 18.79 -13.69
N ALA A 115 -10.42 17.60 -13.12
CA ALA A 115 -10.89 17.26 -11.79
C ALA A 115 -10.06 17.91 -10.68
N LEU A 116 -8.78 18.21 -10.95
CA LEU A 116 -7.88 18.91 -10.04
C LEU A 116 -7.72 20.37 -10.51
N LYS A 117 -8.43 21.28 -9.89
CA LYS A 117 -8.51 22.70 -10.31
C LYS A 117 -7.94 23.67 -9.27
N GLY A 118 -7.19 23.18 -8.28
CA GLY A 118 -6.71 24.01 -7.19
C GLY A 118 -7.81 24.51 -6.24
N ASN A 119 -8.89 23.78 -6.10
CA ASN A 119 -10.01 24.06 -5.17
C ASN A 119 -10.19 22.93 -4.14
N GLY A 120 -9.11 22.26 -3.81
CA GLY A 120 -9.07 21.11 -2.90
C GLY A 120 -9.42 19.79 -3.59
N VAL A 121 -9.83 18.81 -2.80
CA VAL A 121 -10.21 17.46 -3.23
C VAL A 121 -11.68 17.23 -2.88
N LEU A 122 -12.46 16.70 -3.83
CA LEU A 122 -13.91 16.50 -3.67
C LEU A 122 -14.66 17.79 -3.25
N GLY A 123 -14.20 18.96 -3.70
CA GLY A 123 -14.77 20.26 -3.33
C GLY A 123 -14.49 20.68 -1.88
N LYS A 124 -13.55 20.02 -1.20
CA LYS A 124 -13.15 20.32 0.18
C LYS A 124 -11.70 20.78 0.23
N LYS A 125 -11.41 21.75 1.09
CA LYS A 125 -10.04 22.18 1.33
C LYS A 125 -9.22 21.06 1.93
N VAL A 126 -7.96 20.91 1.48
CA VAL A 126 -7.02 19.92 2.04
C VAL A 126 -6.28 20.56 3.22
N ALA A 127 -6.45 19.98 4.39
CA ALA A 127 -5.65 20.23 5.58
C ALA A 127 -4.69 19.09 5.82
N PHE A 128 -3.66 19.29 6.61
CA PHE A 128 -2.75 18.22 7.00
C PHE A 128 -2.29 18.35 8.46
N VAL A 129 -1.87 17.21 8.99
CA VAL A 129 -1.16 17.10 10.27
C VAL A 129 0.13 16.31 10.07
N THR A 130 1.11 16.52 10.92
CA THR A 130 2.41 15.87 10.78
C THR A 130 2.75 15.01 11.99
N GLY A 131 3.53 13.97 11.76
CA GLY A 131 4.10 13.12 12.80
C GLY A 131 5.56 12.82 12.53
N ASP A 132 6.33 12.66 13.60
CA ASP A 132 7.72 12.22 13.53
C ASP A 132 7.79 10.71 13.76
N THR A 133 8.24 9.96 12.76
CA THR A 133 8.43 8.52 12.88
C THR A 133 9.71 8.15 13.61
N GLN A 134 10.66 9.07 13.75
CA GLN A 134 12.01 8.83 14.30
C GLN A 134 12.73 7.63 13.61
N THR A 135 12.29 7.23 12.42
CA THR A 135 12.70 5.99 11.75
C THR A 135 12.41 4.72 12.61
N LYS A 136 11.44 4.78 13.53
CA LYS A 136 11.06 3.70 14.45
C LYS A 136 9.60 3.33 14.30
N SER A 137 9.31 2.03 14.19
CA SER A 137 7.95 1.53 13.99
C SER A 137 6.98 1.93 15.10
N ASP A 138 7.41 1.90 16.37
CA ASP A 138 6.55 2.24 17.50
C ASP A 138 6.20 3.73 17.54
N ALA A 139 7.18 4.62 17.31
CA ALA A 139 6.95 6.05 17.22
C ALA A 139 6.02 6.39 16.05
N ALA A 140 6.23 5.75 14.90
CA ALA A 140 5.41 5.92 13.71
C ALA A 140 3.96 5.45 13.93
N ARG A 141 3.77 4.30 14.59
CA ARG A 141 2.42 3.82 14.95
C ARG A 141 1.72 4.76 15.94
N ALA A 142 2.44 5.24 16.96
CA ALA A 142 1.88 6.17 17.93
C ALA A 142 1.44 7.50 17.29
N SER A 143 2.28 8.08 16.42
CA SER A 143 1.94 9.31 15.70
C SER A 143 0.81 9.11 14.70
N ALA A 144 0.80 8.02 13.91
CA ALA A 144 -0.29 7.69 13.00
C ALA A 144 -1.62 7.49 13.73
N LYS A 145 -1.61 6.76 14.86
CA LYS A 145 -2.79 6.57 15.70
C LYS A 145 -3.36 7.91 16.17
N ARG A 146 -2.51 8.81 16.66
CA ARG A 146 -2.95 10.15 17.07
C ARG A 146 -3.61 10.91 15.91
N MET A 147 -2.96 10.92 14.73
CA MET A 147 -3.50 11.59 13.55
C MET A 147 -4.86 11.05 13.14
N ILE A 148 -5.06 9.74 13.22
CA ILE A 148 -6.34 9.10 12.90
C ILE A 148 -7.40 9.42 13.95
N GLU A 149 -7.11 9.17 15.25
CA GLU A 149 -8.11 9.21 16.31
C GLU A 149 -8.43 10.63 16.80
N LYS A 150 -7.44 11.53 16.80
CA LYS A 150 -7.60 12.90 17.33
C LYS A 150 -7.74 13.94 16.26
N ASP A 151 -6.98 13.81 15.18
CA ASP A 151 -6.90 14.83 14.14
C ASP A 151 -7.82 14.52 12.95
N GLY A 152 -8.44 13.34 12.91
CA GLY A 152 -9.40 12.94 11.88
C GLY A 152 -8.78 12.69 10.51
N ALA A 153 -7.51 12.28 10.45
CA ALA A 153 -6.85 11.98 9.18
C ALA A 153 -7.54 10.83 8.45
N ILE A 154 -7.87 11.05 7.19
CA ILE A 154 -8.51 10.05 6.30
C ILE A 154 -7.50 9.21 5.52
N MET A 155 -6.28 9.69 5.43
CA MET A 155 -5.16 9.01 4.79
C MET A 155 -3.89 9.35 5.54
N ILE A 156 -3.03 8.36 5.72
CA ILE A 156 -1.66 8.55 6.21
C ILE A 156 -0.71 8.28 5.05
N THR A 157 0.27 9.15 4.87
CA THR A 157 1.37 8.94 3.91
C THR A 157 2.73 9.17 4.56
N GLY A 158 3.77 8.61 3.95
CA GLY A 158 5.15 8.70 4.43
C GLY A 158 5.77 7.33 4.67
N GLY A 159 6.57 7.26 5.71
CA GLY A 159 7.13 6.00 6.19
C GLY A 159 8.54 5.69 5.71
N SER A 160 9.21 6.56 4.94
CA SER A 160 10.59 6.40 4.37
C SER A 160 11.29 5.02 4.56
N SER A 161 11.36 4.49 5.79
CA SER A 161 11.78 3.12 6.07
C SER A 161 10.70 2.09 5.77
N SER A 162 11.02 1.05 5.01
CA SER A 162 10.05 0.01 4.64
C SER A 162 9.50 -0.76 5.85
N GLY A 163 10.30 -1.00 6.88
CA GLY A 163 9.82 -1.62 8.12
C GLY A 163 8.80 -0.74 8.86
N VAL A 164 9.04 0.57 8.88
CA VAL A 164 8.12 1.56 9.46
C VAL A 164 6.81 1.60 8.63
N ALA A 165 6.91 1.64 7.32
CA ALA A 165 5.75 1.66 6.43
C ALA A 165 4.84 0.43 6.62
N ILE A 166 5.43 -0.77 6.73
CA ILE A 166 4.66 -2.01 6.97
C ILE A 166 3.92 -1.94 8.31
N ALA A 167 4.56 -1.41 9.36
CA ALA A 167 3.94 -1.26 10.67
C ALA A 167 2.78 -0.25 10.67
N VAL A 168 2.96 0.90 10.01
CA VAL A 168 1.91 1.93 9.86
C VAL A 168 0.78 1.45 8.96
N GLN A 169 1.10 0.77 7.85
CA GLN A 169 0.12 0.18 6.94
C GLN A 169 -0.82 -0.80 7.67
N SER A 170 -0.28 -1.64 8.56
CA SER A 170 -1.09 -2.55 9.36
C SER A 170 -2.04 -1.78 10.28
N LEU A 171 -1.55 -0.75 10.98
CA LEU A 171 -2.38 0.11 11.82
C LEU A 171 -3.50 0.80 11.02
N CYS A 172 -3.17 1.36 9.86
CA CYS A 172 -4.14 2.03 8.99
C CYS A 172 -5.21 1.06 8.49
N HIS A 173 -4.80 -0.17 8.15
CA HIS A 173 -5.75 -1.21 7.75
C HIS A 173 -6.75 -1.53 8.86
N ASP A 174 -6.26 -1.75 10.08
CA ASP A 174 -7.11 -2.06 11.23
C ASP A 174 -8.07 -0.90 11.58
N ALA A 175 -7.65 0.34 11.28
CA ALA A 175 -8.45 1.55 11.48
C ALA A 175 -9.36 1.91 10.27
N GLY A 176 -9.34 1.16 9.17
CA GLY A 176 -10.10 1.51 7.97
C GLY A 176 -9.64 2.80 7.27
N VAL A 177 -8.35 3.15 7.39
CA VAL A 177 -7.75 4.37 6.85
C VAL A 177 -6.77 4.02 5.74
N ILE A 178 -6.74 4.82 4.68
CA ILE A 178 -5.79 4.63 3.57
C ILE A 178 -4.36 4.90 4.05
N PHE A 179 -3.45 4.01 3.70
CA PHE A 179 -2.02 4.25 3.79
C PHE A 179 -1.41 4.33 2.40
N MET A 180 -0.74 5.44 2.10
CA MET A 180 0.04 5.63 0.88
C MET A 180 1.52 5.60 1.22
N ALA A 181 2.20 4.52 0.86
CA ALA A 181 3.64 4.40 1.08
C ALA A 181 4.41 5.46 0.27
N GLY A 182 5.21 6.25 0.97
CA GLY A 182 6.07 7.29 0.40
C GLY A 182 7.35 6.71 -0.18
N LEU A 183 8.49 7.02 0.41
CA LEU A 183 9.83 6.61 -0.07
C LEU A 183 10.21 5.17 0.32
N THR A 184 9.27 4.23 0.38
CA THR A 184 9.52 2.85 0.81
C THR A 184 9.58 1.90 -0.38
N HIS A 185 10.66 1.16 -0.55
CA HIS A 185 10.92 0.41 -1.77
C HIS A 185 10.85 -1.12 -1.61
N SER A 186 10.79 -1.69 -0.37
CA SER A 186 10.69 -3.14 -0.22
C SER A 186 9.50 -3.73 -1.00
N ASN A 187 9.72 -4.83 -1.69
CA ASN A 187 8.65 -5.61 -2.34
C ASN A 187 7.58 -6.04 -1.33
N ASP A 188 7.98 -6.27 -0.09
CA ASP A 188 7.12 -6.78 0.97
C ASP A 188 5.93 -5.85 1.26
N THR A 189 6.11 -4.53 1.14
CA THR A 189 5.07 -3.53 1.46
C THR A 189 3.77 -3.76 0.69
N THR A 190 3.85 -4.12 -0.58
CA THR A 190 2.68 -4.45 -1.43
C THR A 190 2.67 -5.92 -1.87
N GLY A 191 3.59 -6.74 -1.35
CA GLY A 191 3.71 -8.18 -1.56
C GLY A 191 3.18 -8.97 -0.36
N LYS A 192 4.09 -9.60 0.40
CA LYS A 192 3.70 -10.49 1.51
C LYS A 192 3.01 -9.76 2.66
N ASP A 193 3.35 -8.50 2.91
CA ASP A 193 2.80 -7.67 3.99
C ASP A 193 1.69 -6.71 3.53
N LYS A 194 1.19 -6.89 2.30
CA LYS A 194 0.10 -6.06 1.73
C LYS A 194 -1.12 -6.01 2.65
N ARG A 195 -1.81 -4.87 2.63
CA ARG A 195 -3.09 -4.66 3.31
C ARG A 195 -4.09 -4.06 2.33
N ALA A 196 -5.39 -4.26 2.57
CA ALA A 196 -6.45 -3.79 1.66
C ALA A 196 -6.45 -2.27 1.46
N TYR A 197 -6.08 -1.51 2.48
CA TYR A 197 -6.00 -0.04 2.43
C TYR A 197 -4.58 0.48 2.21
N GLY A 198 -3.60 -0.41 1.90
CA GLY A 198 -2.22 -0.05 1.65
C GLY A 198 -1.92 0.09 0.17
N PHE A 199 -1.36 1.24 -0.21
CA PHE A 199 -1.00 1.57 -1.58
C PHE A 199 0.45 2.05 -1.67
N ARG A 200 1.02 1.99 -2.87
CA ARG A 200 2.36 2.49 -3.20
C ARG A 200 2.27 3.34 -4.46
N HIS A 201 2.95 4.47 -4.47
CA HIS A 201 3.14 5.27 -5.69
C HIS A 201 4.60 5.28 -6.17
N PHE A 202 5.51 4.63 -5.44
CA PHE A 202 6.94 4.60 -5.71
C PHE A 202 7.36 3.23 -6.29
N PHE A 203 8.54 3.17 -6.90
CA PHE A 203 9.09 1.91 -7.40
C PHE A 203 9.43 0.94 -6.26
N ASN A 204 9.54 -0.34 -6.59
CA ASN A 204 9.96 -1.38 -5.66
C ASN A 204 11.36 -1.91 -6.00
N THR A 205 11.89 -2.80 -5.17
CA THR A 205 13.25 -3.34 -5.34
C THR A 205 13.41 -4.18 -6.60
N ASP A 206 12.38 -4.88 -7.08
CA ASP A 206 12.45 -5.62 -8.35
C ASP A 206 12.57 -4.68 -9.55
N MET A 207 11.88 -3.55 -9.51
CA MET A 207 12.01 -2.53 -10.56
C MET A 207 13.42 -1.94 -10.56
N SER A 208 14.02 -1.67 -9.40
CA SER A 208 15.40 -1.16 -9.32
C SER A 208 16.41 -2.20 -9.77
N GLY A 209 16.25 -3.47 -9.38
CA GLY A 209 17.09 -4.58 -9.87
C GLY A 209 17.03 -4.72 -11.39
N SER A 210 15.83 -4.72 -11.95
CA SER A 210 15.62 -4.82 -13.39
C SER A 210 16.20 -3.64 -14.17
N ALA A 211 16.12 -2.42 -13.62
CA ALA A 211 16.71 -1.24 -14.24
C ALA A 211 18.24 -1.25 -14.19
N LEU A 212 18.83 -1.80 -13.11
CA LEU A 212 20.27 -1.88 -12.95
C LEU A 212 20.92 -2.94 -13.85
N GLY A 213 20.23 -4.03 -14.16
CA GLY A 213 20.77 -5.16 -14.93
C GLY A 213 21.45 -4.77 -16.24
N PRO A 214 20.79 -4.06 -17.15
CA PRO A 214 21.38 -3.61 -18.41
C PRO A 214 22.60 -2.69 -18.22
N VAL A 215 22.61 -1.89 -17.17
CA VAL A 215 23.76 -1.01 -16.84
C VAL A 215 24.96 -1.83 -16.39
N LEU A 216 24.75 -2.82 -15.51
CA LEU A 216 25.80 -3.74 -15.07
C LEU A 216 26.36 -4.55 -16.23
N GLU A 217 25.49 -5.10 -17.08
CA GLU A 217 25.94 -5.84 -18.28
C GLU A 217 26.82 -4.97 -19.18
N LYS A 218 26.38 -3.74 -19.47
CA LYS A 218 27.10 -2.82 -20.33
C LYS A 218 28.45 -2.40 -19.77
N GLN A 219 28.53 -2.14 -18.47
CA GLN A 219 29.74 -1.59 -17.84
C GLN A 219 30.70 -2.67 -17.34
N MET A 220 30.18 -3.75 -16.83
CA MET A 220 30.97 -4.78 -16.15
C MET A 220 31.06 -6.08 -16.94
N GLY A 221 30.16 -6.31 -17.90
CA GLY A 221 30.06 -7.56 -18.68
C GLY A 221 29.37 -8.69 -17.92
N LYS A 222 29.44 -9.89 -18.51
CA LYS A 222 28.87 -11.13 -17.93
C LYS A 222 29.88 -11.91 -17.10
N GLU A 223 29.41 -12.95 -16.39
CA GLU A 223 30.25 -13.95 -15.71
C GLU A 223 31.22 -13.34 -14.69
N ARG A 224 30.75 -12.42 -13.88
CA ARG A 224 31.51 -11.77 -12.80
C ARG A 224 31.24 -12.43 -11.45
N THR A 225 31.89 -11.91 -10.43
CA THR A 225 31.63 -12.25 -9.04
C THR A 225 31.07 -11.01 -8.33
N ALA A 226 29.93 -11.17 -7.66
CA ALA A 226 29.31 -10.13 -6.86
C ALA A 226 29.52 -10.39 -5.36
N TYR A 227 29.75 -9.31 -4.63
CA TYR A 227 29.69 -9.28 -3.17
C TYR A 227 28.58 -8.29 -2.78
N HIS A 228 27.66 -8.70 -1.89
CA HIS A 228 26.58 -7.86 -1.44
C HIS A 228 26.86 -7.34 -0.03
N LEU A 229 26.80 -6.02 0.15
CA LEU A 229 26.77 -5.37 1.45
C LEU A 229 25.34 -4.88 1.67
N THR A 230 24.63 -5.54 2.57
CA THR A 230 23.18 -5.43 2.68
C THR A 230 22.81 -4.77 3.98
N ALA A 231 21.90 -3.78 3.91
CA ALA A 231 21.30 -3.17 5.10
C ALA A 231 20.41 -4.20 5.82
N ASP A 232 20.61 -4.37 7.13
CA ASP A 232 19.96 -5.43 7.92
C ASP A 232 18.53 -5.04 8.33
N TYR A 233 17.65 -4.88 7.32
CA TYR A 233 16.20 -4.67 7.51
C TYR A 233 15.43 -4.96 6.20
N THR A 234 14.11 -4.92 6.26
CA THR A 234 13.19 -5.35 5.19
C THR A 234 13.54 -4.83 3.79
N TRP A 235 13.93 -3.55 3.66
CA TRP A 235 14.33 -3.01 2.36
C TRP A 235 15.63 -3.64 1.87
N GLY A 236 16.65 -3.71 2.74
CA GLY A 236 17.95 -4.25 2.37
C GLY A 236 17.84 -5.69 1.87
N TRP A 237 17.13 -6.55 2.60
CA TRP A 237 16.94 -7.95 2.20
C TRP A 237 16.18 -8.07 0.88
N SER A 238 15.14 -7.24 0.68
CA SER A 238 14.39 -7.20 -0.57
C SER A 238 15.25 -6.69 -1.73
N GLN A 239 16.07 -5.67 -1.50
CA GLN A 239 16.95 -5.09 -2.51
C GLN A 239 18.09 -6.08 -2.89
N GLU A 240 18.69 -6.73 -1.90
CA GLU A 240 19.69 -7.77 -2.14
C GLU A 240 19.11 -8.89 -3.01
N GLY A 241 17.94 -9.42 -2.64
CA GLY A 241 17.28 -10.48 -3.42
C GLY A 241 17.08 -10.08 -4.88
N SER A 242 16.63 -8.86 -5.13
CA SER A 242 16.39 -8.33 -6.48
C SER A 242 17.69 -8.13 -7.27
N ILE A 243 18.74 -7.57 -6.66
CA ILE A 243 20.04 -7.40 -7.31
C ILE A 243 20.72 -8.74 -7.55
N LYS A 244 20.64 -9.65 -6.58
CA LYS A 244 21.17 -11.01 -6.72
C LYS A 244 20.52 -11.74 -7.89
N ALA A 245 19.20 -11.75 -7.99
CA ALA A 245 18.50 -12.34 -9.12
C ALA A 245 18.92 -11.72 -10.47
N THR A 246 19.11 -10.41 -10.50
CA THR A 246 19.57 -9.68 -11.69
C THR A 246 20.99 -10.07 -12.09
N THR A 247 21.91 -10.12 -11.14
CA THR A 247 23.33 -10.48 -11.42
C THR A 247 23.47 -11.96 -11.76
N GLU A 248 22.72 -12.85 -11.13
CA GLU A 248 22.70 -14.27 -11.48
C GLU A 248 22.17 -14.50 -12.91
N ALA A 249 21.18 -13.71 -13.36
CA ALA A 249 20.71 -13.74 -14.74
C ALA A 249 21.77 -13.31 -15.77
N LEU A 250 22.78 -12.53 -15.34
CA LEU A 250 23.96 -12.20 -16.14
C LEU A 250 25.09 -13.25 -16.04
N GLY A 251 24.86 -14.36 -15.38
CA GLY A 251 25.86 -15.42 -15.12
C GLY A 251 26.85 -15.09 -14.00
N TRP A 252 26.59 -14.07 -13.21
CA TRP A 252 27.48 -13.71 -12.10
C TRP A 252 27.35 -14.71 -10.93
N LYS A 253 28.41 -14.88 -10.18
CA LYS A 253 28.42 -15.69 -8.96
C LYS A 253 28.37 -14.79 -7.73
N THR A 254 27.49 -15.08 -6.81
CA THR A 254 27.49 -14.42 -5.50
C THR A 254 28.62 -15.03 -4.64
N ALA A 255 29.65 -14.24 -4.32
CA ALA A 255 30.74 -14.67 -3.45
C ALA A 255 30.31 -14.71 -1.99
N LYS A 256 29.53 -13.66 -1.54
CA LYS A 256 28.97 -13.52 -0.19
C LYS A 256 27.83 -12.48 -0.21
N ALA A 257 26.90 -12.65 0.70
CA ALA A 257 25.84 -11.69 1.01
C ALA A 257 25.75 -11.46 2.52
#